data_bc49a132878c90b785987d23ef28ecaf
#
_entry.id   bc49a132878c90b785987d23ef28ecaf
#
_cell.length_a   1.000
_cell.length_b   1.000
_cell.length_c   1.000
_cell.angle_alpha   90.00
_cell.angle_beta   90.00
_cell.angle_gamma   90.00
#
_symmetry.space_group_name_H-M   'P 1'
#
loop_
_entity.id
_entity.type
_entity.pdbx_description
1 polymer ?
#
loop_
_entity_poly.entity_id
_entity_poly.type
_entity_poly.pdbx_seq_one_letter_code
_entity_poly.pdbx_strand_id
1 'polypeptide(L)'
;MHTSNHSFVADEPRSYGGDDSGPTPYDLLNAALGTCTAMTMKMYADRKGWPLEGVTVEVTHERNHADRCDHAEAMAEGTKMQALNRRIAVHGDALDADQRRRIIEIADKCPVHRTLEGELHVHTESTD
;
A
#
# COMPACT_ATOMS: atom_id res chain seq x y z
N MET A 1 -0.61 8.50 -18.48
CA MET A 1 -1.56 7.57 -17.83
C MET A 1 -2.87 8.25 -17.55
N HIS A 2 -3.98 7.63 -17.89
CA HIS A 2 -5.32 8.15 -17.68
C HIS A 2 -6.15 7.18 -16.85
N THR A 3 -6.86 7.71 -15.89
CA THR A 3 -7.96 7.04 -15.21
C THR A 3 -9.27 7.68 -15.68
N SER A 4 -10.42 7.27 -15.11
CA SER A 4 -11.72 7.81 -15.52
C SER A 4 -11.81 9.34 -15.42
N ASN A 5 -11.18 9.94 -14.39
CA ASN A 5 -11.33 11.36 -14.09
C ASN A 5 -10.00 12.11 -13.91
N HIS A 6 -8.88 11.40 -13.95
CA HIS A 6 -7.57 11.98 -13.65
C HIS A 6 -6.52 11.54 -14.65
N SER A 7 -5.54 12.38 -14.84
CA SER A 7 -4.36 12.10 -15.66
C SER A 7 -3.11 12.45 -14.87
N PHE A 8 -2.06 11.65 -15.02
CA PHE A 8 -0.77 11.93 -14.40
C PHE A 8 0.37 11.38 -15.25
N VAL A 9 1.57 11.88 -15.01
CA VAL A 9 2.80 11.42 -15.62
C VAL A 9 3.48 10.46 -14.65
N ALA A 10 3.90 9.31 -15.16
CA ALA A 10 4.74 8.36 -14.45
C ALA A 10 6.03 8.17 -15.23
N ASP A 11 7.13 7.96 -14.54
CA ASP A 11 8.44 7.80 -15.16
C ASP A 11 9.33 6.93 -14.28
N GLU A 12 10.43 6.44 -14.85
CA GLU A 12 11.47 5.77 -14.10
C GLU A 12 12.53 6.79 -13.64
N PRO A 13 13.30 6.49 -12.58
CA PRO A 13 14.42 7.32 -12.21
C PRO A 13 15.52 7.25 -13.27
N ARG A 14 16.42 8.22 -13.27
CA ARG A 14 17.52 8.29 -14.24
C ARG A 14 18.42 7.06 -14.23
N SER A 15 18.57 6.42 -13.08
CA SER A 15 19.31 5.15 -12.94
C SER A 15 18.73 3.99 -13.73
N TYR A 16 17.45 4.06 -14.12
CA TYR A 16 16.76 3.06 -14.95
C TYR A 16 16.36 3.59 -16.33
N GLY A 17 16.96 4.69 -16.77
CA GLY A 17 16.75 5.23 -18.11
C GLY A 17 15.61 6.21 -18.28
N GLY A 18 14.96 6.61 -17.18
CA GLY A 18 13.96 7.68 -17.18
C GLY A 18 14.55 9.05 -16.90
N ASP A 19 13.68 10.05 -16.84
CA ASP A 19 14.04 11.44 -16.51
C ASP A 19 13.60 11.87 -15.11
N ASP A 20 13.04 10.95 -14.34
CA ASP A 20 12.48 11.22 -12.99
C ASP A 20 11.40 12.33 -13.02
N SER A 21 10.59 12.32 -14.08
CA SER A 21 9.55 13.33 -14.29
C SER A 21 8.21 13.01 -13.62
N GLY A 22 8.13 11.91 -12.90
CA GLY A 22 6.95 11.49 -12.15
C GLY A 22 7.22 10.26 -11.29
N PRO A 23 6.23 9.80 -10.52
CA PRO A 23 6.39 8.59 -9.71
C PRO A 23 6.62 7.36 -10.59
N THR A 24 7.38 6.39 -10.06
CA THR A 24 7.59 5.11 -10.72
C THR A 24 6.35 4.23 -10.60
N PRO A 25 6.22 3.17 -11.43
CA PRO A 25 5.13 2.22 -11.27
C PRO A 25 5.02 1.61 -9.87
N TYR A 26 6.14 1.30 -9.22
CA TYR A 26 6.13 0.78 -7.84
C TYR A 26 5.79 1.85 -6.82
N ASP A 27 6.16 3.12 -7.03
CA ASP A 27 5.68 4.23 -6.20
C ASP A 27 4.15 4.34 -6.26
N LEU A 28 3.56 4.15 -7.43
CA LEU A 28 2.10 4.16 -7.61
C LEU A 28 1.44 2.99 -6.89
N LEU A 29 2.05 1.81 -6.93
CA LEU A 29 1.56 0.65 -6.18
C LEU A 29 1.63 0.88 -4.67
N ASN A 30 2.75 1.42 -4.19
CA ASN A 30 2.94 1.81 -2.79
C ASN A 30 1.92 2.88 -2.38
N ALA A 31 1.71 3.89 -3.23
CA ALA A 31 0.74 4.96 -2.99
C ALA A 31 -0.69 4.42 -2.92
N ALA A 32 -1.05 3.48 -3.80
CA ALA A 32 -2.37 2.85 -3.77
C ALA A 32 -2.63 2.14 -2.43
N LEU A 33 -1.66 1.37 -1.95
CA LEU A 33 -1.77 0.71 -0.66
C LEU A 33 -1.81 1.72 0.50
N GLY A 34 -0.92 2.71 0.49
CA GLY A 34 -0.82 3.71 1.55
C GLY A 34 -2.06 4.59 1.68
N THR A 35 -2.56 5.11 0.56
CA THR A 35 -3.76 5.96 0.55
C THR A 35 -5.01 5.18 0.93
N CYS A 36 -5.18 3.97 0.42
CA CYS A 36 -6.31 3.12 0.79
C CYS A 36 -6.28 2.78 2.28
N THR A 37 -5.11 2.47 2.82
CA THR A 37 -4.91 2.23 4.26
C THR A 37 -5.36 3.44 5.10
N ALA A 38 -4.83 4.62 4.78
CA ALA A 38 -5.16 5.85 5.51
C ALA A 38 -6.66 6.20 5.44
N MET A 39 -7.26 6.08 4.26
CA MET A 39 -8.69 6.34 4.06
C MET A 39 -9.55 5.35 4.86
N THR A 40 -9.20 4.07 4.87
CA THR A 40 -9.93 3.04 5.61
C THR A 40 -9.89 3.30 7.12
N MET A 41 -8.73 3.64 7.65
CA MET A 41 -8.54 3.99 9.06
C MET A 41 -9.35 5.24 9.43
N LYS A 42 -9.29 6.28 8.60
CA LYS A 42 -10.03 7.53 8.79
C LYS A 42 -11.55 7.29 8.81
N MET A 43 -12.06 6.55 7.84
CA MET A 43 -13.49 6.23 7.75
C MET A 43 -13.97 5.45 8.98
N TYR A 44 -13.17 4.53 9.49
CA TYR A 44 -13.50 3.79 10.70
C TYR A 44 -13.57 4.71 11.93
N ALA A 45 -12.55 5.54 12.13
CA ALA A 45 -12.51 6.49 13.24
C ALA A 45 -13.67 7.48 13.20
N ASP A 46 -14.00 8.00 12.02
CA ASP A 46 -15.14 8.92 11.82
C ASP A 46 -16.47 8.25 12.19
N ARG A 47 -16.65 6.99 11.77
CA ARG A 47 -17.85 6.20 12.11
C ARG A 47 -18.01 5.97 13.61
N LYS A 48 -16.90 5.80 14.31
CA LYS A 48 -16.86 5.63 15.77
C LYS A 48 -16.97 6.96 16.52
N GLY A 49 -16.84 8.09 15.83
CA GLY A 49 -16.79 9.40 16.48
C GLY A 49 -15.50 9.63 17.26
N TRP A 50 -14.42 8.94 16.89
CA TRP A 50 -13.13 9.05 17.57
C TRP A 50 -12.32 10.24 17.05
N PRO A 51 -11.56 10.92 17.94
CA PRO A 51 -10.86 12.16 17.59
C PRO A 51 -9.53 11.88 16.84
N LEU A 52 -9.61 11.22 15.70
CA LEU A 52 -8.46 11.01 14.82
C LEU A 52 -8.19 12.29 14.03
N GLU A 53 -6.99 12.84 14.17
CA GLU A 53 -6.56 14.05 13.47
C GLU A 53 -5.89 13.75 12.13
N GLY A 54 -5.24 12.61 12.02
CA GLY A 54 -4.58 12.19 10.78
C GLY A 54 -3.87 10.85 10.90
N VAL A 55 -3.46 10.34 9.74
CA VAL A 55 -2.67 9.11 9.63
C VAL A 55 -1.52 9.37 8.65
N THR A 56 -0.32 9.01 9.03
CA THR A 56 0.83 8.96 8.12
C THR A 56 1.12 7.50 7.80
N VAL A 57 1.16 7.17 6.51
CA VAL A 57 1.49 5.81 6.05
C VAL A 57 2.68 5.89 5.11
N GLU A 58 3.76 5.23 5.50
CA GLU A 58 4.94 5.05 4.67
C GLU A 58 4.92 3.62 4.13
N VAL A 59 5.07 3.46 2.82
CA VAL A 59 5.10 2.13 2.18
C VAL A 59 6.39 1.98 1.40
N THR A 60 7.06 0.85 1.62
CA THR A 60 8.27 0.48 0.88
C THR A 60 8.10 -0.87 0.22
N HIS A 61 8.76 -1.06 -0.91
CA HIS A 61 8.76 -2.31 -1.66
C HIS A 61 10.07 -3.06 -1.44
N GLU A 62 9.96 -4.35 -1.15
CA GLU A 62 11.08 -5.25 -0.93
C GLU A 62 10.98 -6.46 -1.87
N ARG A 63 11.99 -6.66 -2.73
CA ARG A 63 11.96 -7.70 -3.77
C ARG A 63 12.39 -9.09 -3.31
N ASN A 64 13.23 -9.20 -2.28
CA ASN A 64 13.81 -10.45 -1.81
C ASN A 64 13.37 -10.78 -0.37
N HIS A 65 12.07 -10.63 -0.12
CA HIS A 65 11.51 -10.81 1.22
C HIS A 65 11.60 -12.25 1.74
N ALA A 66 11.75 -13.25 0.84
CA ALA A 66 11.81 -14.66 1.21
C ALA A 66 12.88 -14.98 2.27
N ASP A 67 14.01 -14.28 2.22
CA ASP A 67 15.12 -14.49 3.18
C ASP A 67 14.77 -14.09 4.62
N ARG A 68 13.72 -13.30 4.81
CA ARG A 68 13.30 -12.73 6.09
C ARG A 68 11.85 -13.00 6.45
N CYS A 69 11.19 -13.89 5.71
CA CYS A 69 9.78 -14.20 5.88
C CYS A 69 9.58 -15.61 6.42
N ASP A 70 8.75 -15.78 7.44
CA ASP A 70 8.40 -17.09 8.01
C ASP A 70 7.68 -18.00 7.02
N HIS A 71 7.16 -17.45 5.94
CA HIS A 71 6.47 -18.18 4.87
C HIS A 71 7.44 -18.69 3.78
N ALA A 72 8.72 -18.38 3.86
CA ALA A 72 9.70 -18.73 2.82
C ALA A 72 9.78 -20.23 2.54
N GLU A 73 9.60 -21.06 3.57
CA GLU A 73 9.64 -22.53 3.45
C GLU A 73 8.50 -23.09 2.58
N ALA A 74 7.39 -22.38 2.46
CA ALA A 74 6.27 -22.77 1.62
C ALA A 74 6.47 -22.42 0.14
N MET A 75 7.53 -21.68 -0.19
CA MET A 75 7.84 -21.24 -1.55
C MET A 75 8.73 -22.25 -2.26
N ALA A 76 8.55 -22.39 -3.58
CA ALA A 76 9.43 -23.20 -4.39
C ALA A 76 10.85 -22.60 -4.39
N GLU A 77 11.87 -23.45 -4.46
CA GLU A 77 13.26 -23.03 -4.55
C GLU A 77 13.45 -22.09 -5.75
N GLY A 78 14.14 -20.97 -5.55
CA GLY A 78 14.36 -19.96 -6.58
C GLY A 78 13.22 -18.98 -6.79
N THR A 79 12.08 -19.16 -6.11
CA THR A 79 10.96 -18.21 -6.15
C THR A 79 11.32 -16.96 -5.36
N LYS A 80 11.14 -15.78 -5.98
CA LYS A 80 11.31 -14.49 -5.32
C LYS A 80 10.02 -14.06 -4.66
N MET A 81 10.05 -13.92 -3.34
CA MET A 81 8.93 -13.35 -2.59
C MET A 81 9.12 -11.84 -2.47
N GLN A 82 8.10 -11.09 -2.82
CA GLN A 82 8.08 -9.65 -2.70
C GLN A 82 7.23 -9.23 -1.51
N ALA A 83 7.54 -8.08 -0.94
CA ALA A 83 6.75 -7.50 0.13
C ALA A 83 6.56 -6.00 -0.05
N LEU A 84 5.40 -5.52 0.37
CA LEU A 84 5.13 -4.12 0.63
C LEU A 84 5.07 -3.94 2.14
N ASN A 85 5.96 -3.14 2.68
CA ASN A 85 6.04 -2.89 4.11
C ASN A 85 5.38 -1.56 4.44
N ARG A 86 4.42 -1.56 5.38
CA ARG A 86 3.75 -0.35 5.86
C ARG A 86 4.24 0.06 7.24
N ARG A 87 4.58 1.33 7.38
CA ARG A 87 4.82 1.96 8.68
C ARG A 87 3.74 3.01 8.88
N ILE A 88 3.04 2.93 9.99
CA ILE A 88 1.85 3.73 10.24
C ILE A 88 2.04 4.56 11.52
N ALA A 89 1.78 5.86 11.43
CA ALA A 89 1.68 6.74 12.57
C ALA A 89 0.26 7.30 12.66
N VAL A 90 -0.36 7.17 13.82
CA VAL A 90 -1.71 7.67 14.11
C VAL A 90 -1.58 8.96 14.88
N HIS A 91 -2.21 10.03 14.39
CA HIS A 91 -2.17 11.35 14.98
C HIS A 91 -3.52 11.70 15.64
N GLY A 92 -3.48 12.23 16.84
CA GLY A 92 -4.65 12.63 17.62
C GLY A 92 -4.37 12.49 19.11
N ASP A 93 -4.07 13.60 19.78
CA ASP A 93 -3.69 13.60 21.21
C ASP A 93 -4.80 13.12 22.13
N ALA A 94 -6.05 13.29 21.71
CA ALA A 94 -7.22 12.87 22.48
C ALA A 94 -7.58 11.38 22.33
N LEU A 95 -6.89 10.64 21.43
CA LEU A 95 -7.08 9.19 21.30
C LEU A 95 -6.42 8.45 22.47
N ASP A 96 -7.15 7.52 23.09
CA ASP A 96 -6.59 6.63 24.09
C ASP A 96 -5.81 5.46 23.44
N ALA A 97 -5.13 4.67 24.26
CA ALA A 97 -4.31 3.56 23.80
C ALA A 97 -5.12 2.47 23.07
N ASP A 98 -6.33 2.18 23.54
CA ASP A 98 -7.21 1.18 22.93
C ASP A 98 -7.74 1.63 21.57
N GLN A 99 -8.12 2.90 21.46
CA GLN A 99 -8.52 3.51 20.19
C GLN A 99 -7.38 3.47 19.17
N ARG A 100 -6.17 3.84 19.56
CA ARG A 100 -4.97 3.79 18.71
C ARG A 100 -4.71 2.38 18.21
N ARG A 101 -4.70 1.40 19.10
CA ARG A 101 -4.50 -0.01 18.75
C ARG A 101 -5.55 -0.47 17.75
N ARG A 102 -6.82 -0.17 18.00
CA ARG A 102 -7.90 -0.59 17.11
C ARG A 102 -7.82 0.07 15.73
N ILE A 103 -7.45 1.34 15.65
CA ILE A 103 -7.24 2.02 14.37
C ILE A 103 -6.13 1.35 13.56
N ILE A 104 -5.02 0.96 14.21
CA ILE A 104 -3.93 0.22 13.55
C ILE A 104 -4.41 -1.15 13.02
N GLU A 105 -5.21 -1.89 13.80
CA GLU A 105 -5.77 -3.18 13.37
C GLU A 105 -6.64 -3.03 12.10
N ILE A 106 -7.32 -1.91 11.96
CA ILE A 106 -8.17 -1.62 10.81
C ILE A 106 -7.37 -1.45 9.52
N ALA A 107 -6.08 -1.14 9.58
CA ALA A 107 -5.23 -1.04 8.41
C ALA A 107 -5.26 -2.30 7.53
N ASP A 108 -5.36 -3.48 8.14
CA ASP A 108 -5.39 -4.75 7.42
C ASP A 108 -6.72 -5.03 6.70
N LYS A 109 -7.73 -4.22 6.95
CA LYS A 109 -9.04 -4.31 6.29
C LYS A 109 -9.15 -3.43 5.02
N CYS A 110 -8.09 -2.76 4.65
CA CYS A 110 -8.00 -1.97 3.43
C CYS A 110 -8.28 -2.86 2.19
N PRO A 111 -9.18 -2.47 1.27
CA PRO A 111 -9.48 -3.26 0.08
C PRO A 111 -8.27 -3.53 -0.82
N VAL A 112 -7.37 -2.58 -0.99
CA VAL A 112 -6.14 -2.75 -1.78
C VAL A 112 -5.21 -3.79 -1.15
N HIS A 113 -5.08 -3.80 0.19
CA HIS A 113 -4.35 -4.84 0.91
C HIS A 113 -4.89 -6.24 0.55
N ARG A 114 -6.20 -6.41 0.62
CA ARG A 114 -6.85 -7.69 0.29
C ARG A 114 -6.64 -8.10 -1.15
N THR A 115 -6.70 -7.14 -2.08
CA THR A 115 -6.43 -7.39 -3.50
C THR A 115 -5.00 -7.86 -3.73
N LEU A 116 -4.01 -7.21 -3.10
CA LEU A 116 -2.60 -7.54 -3.25
C LEU A 116 -2.21 -8.89 -2.62
N GLU A 117 -2.84 -9.27 -1.53
CA GLU A 117 -2.59 -10.56 -0.86
C GLU A 117 -3.43 -11.70 -1.41
N GLY A 118 -4.49 -11.40 -2.15
CA GLY A 118 -5.36 -12.39 -2.77
C GLY A 118 -4.80 -12.95 -4.06
N GLU A 119 -5.59 -13.82 -4.67
CA GLU A 119 -5.30 -14.34 -6.00
C GLU A 119 -5.66 -13.27 -7.05
N LEU A 120 -4.65 -12.74 -7.72
CA LEU A 120 -4.78 -11.65 -8.67
C LEU A 120 -4.44 -12.12 -10.08
N HIS A 121 -5.37 -11.96 -11.01
CA HIS A 121 -5.19 -12.31 -12.42
C HIS A 121 -5.16 -11.04 -13.28
N VAL A 122 -4.28 -11.03 -14.27
CA VAL A 122 -4.17 -9.93 -15.22
C VAL A 122 -4.54 -10.47 -16.61
N HIS A 123 -5.53 -9.85 -17.23
CA HIS A 123 -6.00 -10.18 -18.57
C HIS A 123 -5.63 -9.07 -19.54
N THR A 124 -5.19 -9.45 -20.74
CA THR A 124 -4.80 -8.49 -21.78
C THR A 124 -5.64 -8.73 -23.02
N GLU A 125 -6.22 -7.67 -23.53
CA GLU A 125 -6.96 -7.68 -24.81
C GLU A 125 -6.36 -6.60 -25.72
N SER A 126 -6.26 -6.89 -27.03
CA SER A 126 -5.90 -5.89 -28.02
C SER A 126 -7.18 -5.21 -28.57
N THR A 127 -7.09 -3.92 -28.77
CA THR A 127 -8.14 -3.13 -29.44
C THR A 127 -7.84 -2.88 -30.91
N ASP A 128 -6.74 -3.43 -31.41
CA ASP A 128 -6.30 -3.27 -32.82
C ASP A 128 -7.01 -4.23 -33.77
#